data_f823722ce9c3e2055a9ae5b585ea66e8
#
_entry.id   f823722ce9c3e2055a9ae5b585ea66e8
#
_cell.length_a   1.000
_cell.length_b   1.000
_cell.length_c   1.000
_cell.angle_alpha   90.00
_cell.angle_beta   90.00
_cell.angle_gamma   90.00
#
_symmetry.space_group_name_H-M   'P 1'
#
loop_
_entity.id
_entity.type
_entity.pdbx_description
1 polymer ?
#
loop_
_entity_poly.entity_id
_entity_poly.type
_entity_poly.pdbx_seq_one_letter_code
_entity_poly.pdbx_strand_id
1 'polypeptide(L)'
;MLVFAVGGQEFALPLGGIVEIARARTPTPVPGAEPGVLGIVPFRGAMVTVIDGRLRLGLPGAPMGRAGSMIVLRDSGELVGLVVDAVARVALIHPAEREPLPAALRLARTDLFLGVVPRRDGGYLFLLDAGAVLRPAP
;
A
#
# COMPACT_ATOMS: atom_id res chain seq x y z
N MET A 1 -1.47 -10.33 -8.72
CA MET A 1 -1.24 -9.28 -7.71
C MET A 1 -0.20 -8.29 -8.20
N LEU A 2 -0.34 -7.04 -7.84
CA LEU A 2 0.65 -6.02 -8.11
C LEU A 2 1.69 -6.01 -7.01
N VAL A 3 2.96 -6.19 -7.37
CA VAL A 3 4.07 -6.20 -6.42
C VAL A 3 4.75 -4.84 -6.44
N PHE A 4 4.98 -4.29 -5.26
CA PHE A 4 5.61 -2.99 -5.09
C PHE A 4 6.55 -3.00 -3.89
N ALA A 5 7.43 -2.02 -3.82
CA ALA A 5 8.42 -1.91 -2.75
C ALA A 5 8.17 -0.67 -1.90
N VAL A 6 8.29 -0.82 -0.60
CA VAL A 6 8.32 0.27 0.38
C VAL A 6 9.36 -0.06 1.44
N GLY A 7 10.29 0.85 1.67
CA GLY A 7 11.31 0.67 2.70
C GLY A 7 12.18 -0.56 2.52
N GLY A 8 12.47 -0.93 1.28
CA GLY A 8 13.31 -2.09 0.99
C GLY A 8 12.61 -3.43 1.08
N GLN A 9 11.30 -3.45 1.37
CA GLN A 9 10.51 -4.67 1.43
C GLN A 9 9.50 -4.71 0.31
N GLU A 10 9.13 -5.92 -0.13
CA GLU A 10 8.12 -6.11 -1.15
C GLU A 10 6.78 -6.51 -0.56
N PHE A 11 5.75 -5.89 -1.10
CA PHE A 11 4.35 -6.10 -0.75
C PHE A 11 3.56 -6.36 -2.03
N ALA A 12 2.43 -7.01 -1.90
CA ALA A 12 1.54 -7.25 -3.04
C ALA A 12 0.11 -6.89 -2.70
N LEU A 13 -0.58 -6.30 -3.66
CA LEU A 13 -2.00 -5.98 -3.59
C LEU A 13 -2.74 -6.72 -4.70
N PRO A 14 -3.98 -7.20 -4.44
CA PRO A 14 -4.83 -7.70 -5.51
C PRO A 14 -5.05 -6.65 -6.58
N LEU A 15 -5.13 -7.06 -7.85
CA LEU A 15 -5.34 -6.12 -8.96
C LEU A 15 -6.74 -5.52 -8.99
N GLY A 16 -7.72 -6.22 -8.44
CA GLY A 16 -9.08 -5.70 -8.38
C GLY A 16 -9.14 -4.43 -7.54
N GLY A 17 -9.75 -3.38 -8.08
CA GLY A 17 -9.78 -2.08 -7.41
C GLY A 17 -8.65 -1.14 -7.77
N ILE A 18 -7.56 -1.63 -8.33
CA ILE A 18 -6.49 -0.75 -8.84
C ILE A 18 -6.97 -0.12 -10.14
N VAL A 19 -7.00 1.21 -10.16
CA VAL A 19 -7.44 1.99 -11.31
C VAL A 19 -6.27 2.34 -12.20
N GLU A 20 -5.17 2.77 -11.61
CA GLU A 20 -4.00 3.23 -12.36
C GLU A 20 -2.78 3.32 -11.45
N ILE A 21 -1.61 3.30 -12.06
CA ILE A 21 -0.36 3.60 -11.41
C ILE A 21 0.17 4.90 -12.02
N ALA A 22 0.44 5.88 -11.16
CA ALA A 22 0.89 7.19 -11.59
C ALA A 22 2.15 7.59 -10.83
N ARG A 23 2.81 8.65 -11.26
CA ARG A 23 3.87 9.25 -10.46
C ARG A 23 3.27 9.89 -9.22
N ALA A 24 3.99 9.79 -8.11
CA ALA A 24 3.60 10.52 -6.90
C ALA A 24 3.67 12.03 -7.19
N ARG A 25 2.67 12.76 -6.68
CA ARG A 25 2.57 14.22 -6.80
C ARG A 25 2.58 14.83 -5.41
N THR A 26 2.96 16.10 -5.31
CA THR A 26 2.86 16.81 -4.06
C THR A 26 1.39 17.04 -3.73
N PRO A 27 0.86 16.43 -2.66
CA PRO A 27 -0.52 16.66 -2.29
C PRO A 27 -0.70 17.99 -1.58
N THR A 28 -1.93 18.51 -1.62
CA THR A 28 -2.33 19.62 -0.78
C THR A 28 -2.72 19.07 0.57
N PRO A 29 -2.02 19.43 1.65
CA PRO A 29 -2.38 18.95 2.99
C PRO A 29 -3.78 19.40 3.38
N VAL A 30 -4.50 18.53 4.10
CA VAL A 30 -5.83 18.83 4.61
C VAL A 30 -5.73 18.99 6.13
N PRO A 31 -6.10 20.14 6.68
CA PRO A 31 -6.06 20.35 8.14
C PRO A 31 -6.93 19.32 8.85
N GLY A 32 -6.40 18.72 9.91
CA GLY A 32 -7.12 17.74 10.69
C GLY A 32 -7.19 16.34 10.10
N ALA A 33 -6.51 16.09 8.99
CA ALA A 33 -6.46 14.76 8.40
C ALA A 33 -5.73 13.78 9.32
N GLU A 34 -6.08 12.48 9.22
CA GLU A 34 -5.46 11.43 10.01
C GLU A 34 -3.96 11.29 9.71
N PRO A 35 -3.16 10.81 10.68
CA PRO A 35 -1.78 10.44 10.42
C PRO A 35 -1.69 9.42 9.28
N GLY A 36 -0.76 9.63 8.38
CA GLY A 36 -0.61 8.79 7.19
C GLY A 36 -1.33 9.34 5.96
N VAL A 37 -2.28 10.26 6.12
CA VAL A 37 -2.88 10.98 5.00
C VAL A 37 -2.02 12.18 4.67
N LEU A 38 -1.43 12.18 3.48
CA LEU A 38 -0.58 13.29 3.02
C LEU A 38 -1.39 14.49 2.53
N GLY A 39 -2.59 14.25 2.05
CA GLY A 39 -3.48 15.29 1.53
C GLY A 39 -4.28 14.80 0.34
N ILE A 40 -4.61 15.73 -0.55
CA ILE A 40 -5.40 15.44 -1.75
C ILE A 40 -4.69 15.93 -3.01
N VAL A 41 -4.91 15.24 -4.11
CA VAL A 41 -4.43 15.65 -5.44
C VAL A 41 -5.56 15.56 -6.46
N PRO A 42 -5.58 16.44 -7.47
CA PRO A 42 -6.47 16.23 -8.61
C PRO A 42 -5.90 15.14 -9.52
N PHE A 43 -6.76 14.28 -10.02
CA PHE A 43 -6.36 13.19 -10.88
C PHE A 43 -7.49 12.88 -11.85
N ARG A 44 -7.28 13.16 -13.16
CA ARG A 44 -8.24 12.88 -14.23
C ARG A 44 -9.66 13.38 -13.93
N GLY A 45 -9.76 14.64 -13.48
CA GLY A 45 -11.03 15.26 -13.16
C GLY A 45 -11.67 14.81 -11.85
N ALA A 46 -10.97 13.98 -11.06
CA ALA A 46 -11.42 13.52 -9.76
C ALA A 46 -10.47 13.98 -8.67
N MET A 47 -10.88 13.82 -7.42
CA MET A 47 -10.07 14.10 -6.26
C MET A 47 -9.58 12.78 -5.67
N VAL A 48 -8.29 12.69 -5.41
CA VAL A 48 -7.68 11.48 -4.84
C VAL A 48 -7.11 11.82 -3.47
N THR A 49 -7.49 11.05 -2.46
CA THR A 49 -6.89 11.10 -1.13
C THR A 49 -5.57 10.35 -1.17
N VAL A 50 -4.48 11.00 -0.78
CA VAL A 50 -3.14 10.41 -0.88
C VAL A 50 -2.68 9.92 0.48
N ILE A 51 -2.32 8.65 0.54
CA ILE A 51 -1.85 7.98 1.76
C ILE A 51 -0.37 7.64 1.60
N ASP A 52 0.40 7.88 2.66
CA ASP A 52 1.80 7.50 2.73
C ASP A 52 1.92 6.00 3.02
N GLY A 53 2.45 5.25 2.08
CA GLY A 53 2.60 3.80 2.22
C GLY A 53 3.52 3.40 3.35
N ARG A 54 4.59 4.17 3.59
CA ARG A 54 5.53 3.86 4.68
C ARG A 54 4.86 3.99 6.05
N LEU A 55 4.16 5.08 6.28
CA LEU A 55 3.43 5.28 7.54
C LEU A 55 2.29 4.28 7.70
N ARG A 56 1.55 4.03 6.64
CA ARG A 56 0.41 3.11 6.70
C ARG A 56 0.84 1.68 6.99
N LEU A 57 1.98 1.25 6.47
CA LEU A 57 2.50 -0.09 6.70
C LEU A 57 3.34 -0.20 7.97
N GLY A 58 3.49 0.88 8.73
CA GLY A 58 4.23 0.86 9.98
C GLY A 58 5.72 0.74 9.81
N LEU A 59 6.28 1.16 8.68
CA LEU A 59 7.70 1.09 8.43
C LEU A 59 8.42 2.28 9.05
N PRO A 60 9.63 2.08 9.59
CA PRO A 60 10.40 3.17 10.17
C PRO A 60 10.93 4.12 9.10
N GLY A 61 11.25 5.33 9.52
CA GLY A 61 11.84 6.33 8.66
C GLY A 61 10.93 7.53 8.42
N ALA A 62 11.42 8.47 7.63
CA ALA A 62 10.67 9.68 7.29
C ALA A 62 9.52 9.35 6.34
N PRO A 63 8.44 10.16 6.36
CA PRO A 63 7.39 10.03 5.36
C PRO A 63 7.95 10.12 3.95
N MET A 64 7.29 9.43 3.03
CA MET A 64 7.68 9.45 1.62
C MET A 64 7.42 10.84 1.03
N GLY A 65 8.37 11.29 0.21
CA GLY A 65 8.21 12.54 -0.52
C GLY A 65 7.59 12.33 -1.90
N ARG A 66 7.95 13.21 -2.83
CA ARG A 66 7.46 13.17 -4.22
C ARG A 66 8.09 12.05 -5.06
N ALA A 67 9.20 11.46 -4.58
CA ALA A 67 9.85 10.37 -5.29
C ALA A 67 9.06 9.09 -5.08
N GLY A 68 8.69 8.43 -6.16
CA GLY A 68 7.98 7.19 -6.07
C GLY A 68 6.75 7.16 -6.96
N SER A 69 5.94 6.15 -6.74
CA SER A 69 4.72 5.90 -7.49
C SER A 69 3.51 6.00 -6.59
N MET A 70 2.39 6.34 -7.20
CA MET A 70 1.11 6.35 -6.52
C MET A 70 0.22 5.28 -7.16
N ILE A 71 -0.18 4.32 -6.36
CA ILE A 71 -1.14 3.30 -6.78
C ILE A 71 -2.54 3.85 -6.49
N VAL A 72 -3.28 4.15 -7.54
CA VAL A 72 -4.64 4.71 -7.40
C VAL A 72 -5.62 3.56 -7.34
N LEU A 73 -6.37 3.49 -6.24
CA LEU A 73 -7.37 2.46 -6.01
C LEU A 73 -8.74 3.10 -5.81
N ARG A 74 -9.77 2.34 -6.16
CA ARG A 74 -11.15 2.72 -5.86
C ARG A 74 -11.62 1.99 -4.60
N ASP A 75 -12.09 2.75 -3.63
CA ASP A 75 -12.64 2.21 -2.40
C ASP A 75 -13.97 2.90 -2.09
N SER A 76 -15.05 2.12 -2.08
CA SER A 76 -16.39 2.62 -1.76
C SER A 76 -16.79 3.85 -2.60
N GLY A 77 -16.45 3.84 -3.88
CA GLY A 77 -16.75 4.93 -4.81
C GLY A 77 -15.79 6.10 -4.78
N GLU A 78 -14.83 6.11 -3.88
CA GLU A 78 -13.80 7.15 -3.79
C GLU A 78 -12.47 6.65 -4.35
N LEU A 79 -11.62 7.58 -4.78
CA LEU A 79 -10.27 7.27 -5.23
C LEU A 79 -9.28 7.55 -4.11
N VAL A 80 -8.41 6.58 -3.86
CA VAL A 80 -7.34 6.69 -2.87
C VAL A 80 -6.03 6.33 -3.55
N GLY A 81 -5.00 7.14 -3.32
CA GLY A 81 -3.67 6.92 -3.86
C GLY A 81 -2.71 6.49 -2.75
N LEU A 82 -2.13 5.32 -2.89
CA LEU A 82 -1.11 4.82 -1.98
C LEU A 82 0.27 5.14 -2.55
N VAL A 83 1.04 5.95 -1.85
CA VAL A 83 2.39 6.31 -2.29
C VAL A 83 3.37 5.24 -1.84
N VAL A 84 4.13 4.70 -2.80
CA VAL A 84 5.10 3.63 -2.59
C VAL A 84 6.43 4.01 -3.23
N ASP A 85 7.51 3.32 -2.88
CA ASP A 85 8.83 3.64 -3.46
C ASP A 85 8.87 3.30 -4.95
N ALA A 86 8.41 2.13 -5.31
CA ALA A 86 8.42 1.68 -6.70
C ALA A 86 7.42 0.55 -6.91
N VAL A 87 6.85 0.50 -8.11
CA VAL A 87 6.06 -0.65 -8.55
C VAL A 87 7.00 -1.57 -9.31
N ALA A 88 7.05 -2.85 -8.94
CA ALA A 88 7.99 -3.80 -9.48
C ALA A 88 7.42 -4.62 -10.64
N ARG A 89 6.30 -5.30 -10.43
CA ARG A 89 5.77 -6.25 -11.41
C ARG A 89 4.37 -6.73 -11.02
N VAL A 90 3.73 -7.41 -11.94
CA VAL A 90 2.52 -8.22 -11.64
C VAL A 90 2.96 -9.66 -11.44
N ALA A 91 2.51 -10.30 -10.38
CA ALA A 91 2.84 -11.68 -10.08
C ALA A 91 1.56 -12.51 -9.95
N LEU A 92 1.61 -13.72 -10.48
CA LEU A 92 0.58 -14.71 -10.26
C LEU A 92 0.94 -15.50 -9.01
N ILE A 93 0.11 -15.39 -7.97
CA ILE A 93 0.33 -16.06 -6.70
C ILE A 93 -0.76 -17.11 -6.51
N HIS A 94 -0.33 -18.37 -6.42
CA HIS A 94 -1.26 -19.46 -6.17
C HIS A 94 -1.67 -19.44 -4.69
N PRO A 95 -2.97 -19.64 -4.38
CA PRO A 95 -3.42 -19.65 -2.97
C PRO A 95 -2.67 -20.63 -2.08
N ALA A 96 -2.20 -21.76 -2.63
CA ALA A 96 -1.43 -22.76 -1.88
C ALA A 96 -0.04 -22.28 -1.44
N GLU A 97 0.49 -21.23 -2.07
CA GLU A 97 1.79 -20.67 -1.69
C GLU A 97 1.71 -19.75 -0.47
N ARG A 98 0.51 -19.32 -0.12
CA ARG A 98 0.30 -18.36 0.95
C ARG A 98 0.40 -19.02 2.31
N GLU A 99 1.19 -18.42 3.19
CA GLU A 99 1.35 -18.87 4.56
C GLU A 99 0.89 -17.77 5.53
N PRO A 100 0.34 -18.14 6.68
CA PRO A 100 -0.03 -17.15 7.68
C PRO A 100 1.21 -16.55 8.34
N LEU A 101 1.09 -15.32 8.84
CA LEU A 101 2.14 -14.71 9.65
C LEU A 101 2.18 -15.38 11.02
N PRO A 102 3.40 -15.59 11.58
CA PRO A 102 3.51 -16.19 12.91
C PRO A 102 2.89 -15.30 13.99
N ALA A 103 2.16 -15.89 14.93
CA ALA A 103 1.56 -15.15 16.03
C ALA A 103 2.62 -14.49 16.94
N ALA A 104 3.83 -15.02 16.97
CA ALA A 104 4.93 -14.46 17.75
C ALA A 104 5.36 -13.06 17.32
N LEU A 105 5.00 -12.64 16.10
CA LEU A 105 5.33 -11.29 15.62
C LEU A 105 4.61 -10.18 16.37
N ARG A 106 3.43 -10.44 16.90
CA ARG A 106 2.64 -9.46 17.68
C ARG A 106 2.49 -8.12 16.95
N LEU A 107 1.96 -8.19 15.73
CA LEU A 107 1.78 -7.03 14.88
C LEU A 107 0.75 -6.06 15.47
N ALA A 108 1.02 -4.76 15.32
CA ALA A 108 0.08 -3.72 15.72
C ALA A 108 -1.19 -3.76 14.86
N ARG A 109 -1.06 -4.15 13.60
CA ARG A 109 -2.17 -4.25 12.65
C ARG A 109 -2.13 -5.60 11.94
N THR A 110 -2.80 -6.59 12.51
CA THR A 110 -2.92 -7.91 11.91
C THR A 110 -3.85 -7.93 10.70
N ASP A 111 -4.79 -6.97 10.65
CA ASP A 111 -5.77 -6.86 9.57
C ASP A 111 -5.16 -6.48 8.20
N LEU A 112 -3.96 -5.89 8.18
CA LEU A 112 -3.32 -5.48 6.94
C LEU A 112 -2.93 -6.65 6.03
N PHE A 113 -2.67 -7.81 6.61
CA PHE A 113 -2.02 -8.89 5.88
C PHE A 113 -2.95 -10.06 5.60
N LEU A 114 -2.96 -10.49 4.33
CA LEU A 114 -3.61 -11.74 3.93
C LEU A 114 -2.68 -12.93 4.16
N GLY A 115 -1.40 -12.69 4.34
CA GLY A 115 -0.38 -13.71 4.53
C GLY A 115 0.94 -13.32 3.90
N VAL A 116 1.84 -14.29 3.80
CA VAL A 116 3.15 -14.14 3.17
C VAL A 116 3.40 -15.26 2.18
N VAL A 117 4.28 -14.98 1.22
CA VAL A 117 4.76 -15.97 0.26
C VAL A 117 6.28 -15.99 0.31
N PRO A 118 6.91 -17.17 0.53
CA PRO A 118 8.36 -17.26 0.47
C PRO A 118 8.87 -16.91 -0.94
N ARG A 119 9.96 -16.19 -1.01
CA ARG A 119 10.61 -15.83 -2.27
C ARG A 119 11.80 -16.77 -2.52
N ARG A 120 12.13 -16.93 -3.80
CA ARG A 120 13.26 -17.77 -4.19
C ARG A 120 14.60 -17.26 -3.66
N ASP A 121 14.72 -15.96 -3.42
CA ASP A 121 15.94 -15.34 -2.90
C ASP A 121 16.08 -15.44 -1.38
N GLY A 122 15.15 -16.13 -0.71
CA GLY A 122 15.19 -16.33 0.72
C GLY A 122 14.40 -15.33 1.55
N GLY A 123 13.80 -14.31 0.92
CA GLY A 123 12.94 -13.35 1.60
C GLY A 123 11.47 -13.72 1.51
N TYR A 124 10.62 -12.80 1.91
CA TYR A 124 9.16 -12.97 1.87
C TYR A 124 8.50 -11.80 1.15
N LEU A 125 7.39 -12.13 0.48
CA LEU A 125 6.48 -11.16 -0.10
C LEU A 125 5.26 -11.08 0.81
N PHE A 126 4.93 -9.88 1.29
CA PHE A 126 3.78 -9.67 2.16
C PHE A 126 2.54 -9.38 1.33
N LEU A 127 1.49 -10.18 1.52
CA LEU A 127 0.23 -9.99 0.80
C LEU A 127 -0.70 -9.11 1.65
N LEU A 128 -1.18 -8.04 1.05
CA LEU A 128 -1.99 -7.03 1.75
C LEU A 128 -3.46 -7.13 1.41
N ASP A 129 -4.28 -6.83 2.41
CA ASP A 129 -5.71 -6.60 2.22
C ASP A 129 -5.90 -5.14 1.79
N ALA A 130 -6.40 -4.92 0.58
CA ALA A 130 -6.54 -3.58 0.03
C ALA A 130 -7.46 -2.70 0.89
N GLY A 131 -8.58 -3.23 1.34
CA GLY A 131 -9.50 -2.47 2.18
C GLY A 131 -8.87 -2.02 3.49
N ALA A 132 -8.10 -2.90 4.13
CA ALA A 132 -7.43 -2.58 5.38
C ALA A 132 -6.32 -1.54 5.18
N VAL A 133 -5.56 -1.65 4.08
CA VAL A 133 -4.49 -0.69 3.78
C VAL A 133 -5.05 0.71 3.55
N LEU A 134 -6.21 0.82 2.92
CA LEU A 134 -6.81 2.11 2.61
C LEU A 134 -7.51 2.77 3.81
N ARG A 135 -7.69 2.05 4.91
CA ARG A 135 -8.37 2.55 6.10
C ARG A 135 -7.41 2.73 7.26
N PRO A 136 -7.74 3.66 8.18
CA PRO A 136 -6.96 3.80 9.41
C PRO A 136 -7.11 2.55 10.29
N ALA A 137 -6.31 2.46 11.34
CA ALA A 137 -6.44 1.41 12.34
C ALA A 137 -7.84 1.43 12.95
N PRO A 138 -8.44 0.26 13.20
CA PRO A 138 -9.74 0.18 13.84
C PRO A 138 -9.73 0.72 15.25
#